data_e1c4044c95ba1c2aeecddb8bf88a2904
#
_entry.id   e1c4044c95ba1c2aeecddb8bf88a2904
#
_cell.length_a   1.000
_cell.length_b   1.000
_cell.length_c   1.000
_cell.angle_alpha   90.00
_cell.angle_beta   90.00
_cell.angle_gamma   90.00
#
_symmetry.space_group_name_H-M   'P 1'
#
loop_
_entity.id
_entity.type
_entity.pdbx_description
1 polymer ?
#
loop_
_entity_poly.entity_id
_entity_poly.type
_entity_poly.pdbx_seq_one_letter_code
_entity_poly.pdbx_strand_id
1 'polypeptide(L)'
;MFFSRALISLLPLCLAQDGLVIDPKNADNGKPGGQSIPLDLSELTNNRAFGMSPGDANFDGFHSGIPAQSLPPADFVFSGVTYNFPQYRSSGNDNVLAEGQTLEIKKGRYLSVSILAAAETSIATGFINTTYADNTTASSPILVDPYKNWPYPYGGWITWPYTITNSTENPMDYNKSMIFQSVTCLDSTKELTSLQLPNVTSGASGDPGGETQQTRLHIFAVTLHPATGTGISLEVQHARSTQLWVEGTNKTQIIEALINNVGEDWVLANNSVRVTVDSPGLTTVQPGVINRLRPGDQVRVQVGVVNSNGTAEGTQGPATLRISGARVQTTSHVFNATYGIAPYEATYESIYSHESPTWFGTAAKYGIFIHWGVYSVPGWGNSGENGEW
;
A
#
# COMPACT_ATOMS: atom_id res chain seq x y z
N MET A 1 55.36 29.79 -20.80
CA MET A 1 54.91 29.24 -19.52
C MET A 1 53.36 29.25 -19.55
N PHE A 2 52.78 28.20 -20.11
CA PHE A 2 51.33 28.08 -20.30
C PHE A 2 50.82 27.02 -19.34
N PHE A 3 50.02 27.43 -18.33
CA PHE A 3 49.27 26.52 -17.46
C PHE A 3 47.95 26.14 -18.14
N SER A 4 47.87 24.91 -18.62
CA SER A 4 46.61 24.31 -19.04
C SER A 4 45.83 23.90 -17.79
N ARG A 5 44.69 24.56 -17.52
CA ARG A 5 43.73 24.10 -16.52
C ARG A 5 42.87 23.01 -17.17
N ALA A 6 43.07 21.79 -16.76
CA ALA A 6 42.15 20.71 -17.06
C ALA A 6 40.84 20.96 -16.30
N LEU A 7 39.77 21.25 -17.03
CA LEU A 7 38.40 21.23 -16.51
C LEU A 7 38.03 19.76 -16.31
N ILE A 8 38.08 19.29 -15.09
CA ILE A 8 37.41 18.05 -14.72
C ILE A 8 35.92 18.39 -14.67
N SER A 9 35.18 18.00 -15.71
CA SER A 9 33.71 17.97 -15.67
C SER A 9 33.29 16.91 -14.65
N LEU A 10 32.93 17.33 -13.48
CA LEU A 10 32.11 16.53 -12.56
C LEU A 10 30.77 16.27 -13.26
N LEU A 11 30.67 15.13 -13.95
CA LEU A 11 29.39 14.51 -14.20
C LEU A 11 28.72 14.38 -12.84
N PRO A 12 27.48 14.84 -12.64
CA PRO A 12 26.74 14.46 -11.46
C PRO A 12 26.64 12.94 -11.50
N LEU A 13 27.34 12.25 -10.59
CA LEU A 13 26.96 10.92 -10.21
C LEU A 13 25.46 11.07 -9.86
N CYS A 14 24.62 10.43 -10.64
CA CYS A 14 23.26 10.12 -10.24
C CYS A 14 23.44 9.20 -9.03
N LEU A 15 23.53 9.79 -7.84
CA LEU A 15 23.41 9.05 -6.60
C LEU A 15 22.00 8.42 -6.67
N ALA A 16 21.96 7.11 -6.89
CA ALA A 16 20.76 6.33 -6.62
C ALA A 16 20.28 6.80 -5.26
N GLN A 17 19.03 7.19 -5.16
CA GLN A 17 18.43 7.51 -3.85
C GLN A 17 18.56 6.25 -3.00
N ASP A 18 19.51 6.25 -2.07
CA ASP A 18 19.74 5.18 -1.10
C ASP A 18 18.65 5.13 -0.03
N GLY A 19 17.43 5.58 -0.37
CA GLY A 19 16.33 5.83 0.54
C GLY A 19 15.16 4.86 0.40
N LEU A 20 14.44 4.73 1.50
CA LEU A 20 13.13 4.11 1.55
C LEU A 20 12.16 4.79 0.56
N VAL A 21 11.44 4.00 -0.22
CA VAL A 21 10.34 4.46 -1.07
C VAL A 21 9.04 3.84 -0.58
N ILE A 22 8.05 4.68 -0.34
CA ILE A 22 6.71 4.28 0.05
C ILE A 22 5.79 4.46 -1.15
N ASP A 23 4.92 3.49 -1.42
CA ASP A 23 3.92 3.61 -2.50
C ASP A 23 3.17 4.96 -2.38
N PRO A 24 3.32 5.87 -3.35
CA PRO A 24 2.74 7.21 -3.26
C PRO A 24 1.22 7.22 -3.12
N LYS A 25 0.54 6.14 -3.52
CA LYS A 25 -0.92 5.99 -3.38
C LYS A 25 -1.35 5.72 -1.96
N ASN A 26 -0.43 5.25 -1.13
CA ASN A 26 -0.68 4.81 0.25
C ASN A 26 0.16 5.58 1.28
N ALA A 27 1.11 6.39 0.85
CA ALA A 27 1.95 7.21 1.73
C ALA A 27 1.09 8.14 2.60
N ASP A 28 1.61 8.46 3.79
CA ASP A 28 1.00 9.48 4.65
C ASP A 28 1.06 10.85 3.95
N ASN A 29 -0.10 11.45 3.76
CA ASN A 29 -0.25 12.79 3.18
C ASN A 29 -0.99 13.74 4.13
N GLY A 30 -1.05 13.41 5.40
CA GLY A 30 -1.72 14.18 6.43
C GLY A 30 -1.94 13.39 7.72
N LYS A 31 -2.93 13.76 8.49
CA LYS A 31 -3.31 13.01 9.69
C LYS A 31 -4.04 11.74 9.32
N PRO A 32 -3.85 10.63 10.07
CA PRO A 32 -4.68 9.44 9.91
C PRO A 32 -6.15 9.82 9.98
N GLY A 33 -6.94 9.30 9.03
CA GLY A 33 -8.35 9.68 8.94
C GLY A 33 -9.24 8.90 9.86
N GLY A 34 -8.87 7.68 10.16
CA GLY A 34 -9.65 6.76 10.98
C GLY A 34 -9.00 6.44 12.31
N GLN A 35 -9.75 5.75 13.17
CA GLN A 35 -9.18 5.20 14.40
C GLN A 35 -8.40 3.94 14.07
N SER A 36 -7.16 3.88 14.53
CA SER A 36 -6.29 2.71 14.43
C SER A 36 -5.95 2.21 15.83
N ILE A 37 -5.98 0.89 16.00
CA ILE A 37 -5.56 0.21 17.23
C ILE A 37 -4.43 -0.73 16.84
N PRO A 38 -3.16 -0.25 16.81
CA PRO A 38 -2.00 -1.10 16.59
C PRO A 38 -1.88 -2.13 17.71
N LEU A 39 -1.65 -3.38 17.34
CA LEU A 39 -1.43 -4.47 18.30
C LEU A 39 0.05 -4.56 18.66
N ASP A 40 0.32 -4.88 19.92
CA ASP A 40 1.67 -5.17 20.38
C ASP A 40 2.04 -6.62 20.01
N LEU A 41 3.05 -6.78 19.18
CA LEU A 41 3.59 -8.09 18.76
C LEU A 41 4.88 -8.46 19.49
N SER A 42 5.36 -7.68 20.43
CA SER A 42 6.70 -7.83 21.03
C SER A 42 6.94 -9.21 21.64
N GLU A 43 5.93 -9.80 22.29
CA GLU A 43 6.00 -11.13 22.89
C GLU A 43 5.95 -12.27 21.86
N LEU A 44 5.58 -11.98 20.62
CA LEU A 44 5.45 -12.98 19.56
C LEU A 44 6.61 -12.96 18.55
N THR A 45 7.47 -11.93 18.61
CA THR A 45 8.57 -11.81 17.66
C THR A 45 9.54 -13.00 17.79
N ASN A 46 9.78 -13.68 16.70
CA ASN A 46 10.56 -14.91 16.64
C ASN A 46 11.56 -14.95 15.48
N ASN A 47 11.63 -13.89 14.67
CA ASN A 47 12.56 -13.77 13.54
C ASN A 47 13.16 -12.35 13.49
N ARG A 48 14.34 -12.23 12.84
CA ARG A 48 15.07 -10.98 12.66
C ARG A 48 15.20 -10.64 11.18
N ALA A 49 14.43 -9.66 10.72
CA ALA A 49 14.39 -9.23 9.33
C ALA A 49 15.33 -8.05 9.03
N PHE A 50 15.52 -7.13 9.99
CA PHE A 50 16.29 -5.92 9.79
C PHE A 50 17.75 -6.09 10.15
N GLY A 51 18.65 -5.58 9.27
CA GLY A 51 20.10 -5.64 9.49
C GLY A 51 20.81 -4.36 9.06
N MET A 52 21.96 -4.09 9.70
CA MET A 52 22.85 -2.96 9.39
C MET A 52 24.09 -3.39 8.60
N SER A 53 24.41 -4.69 8.59
CA SER A 53 25.60 -5.28 7.97
C SER A 53 25.36 -6.72 7.54
N PRO A 54 26.25 -7.31 6.70
CA PRO A 54 26.16 -8.70 6.29
C PRO A 54 25.99 -9.67 7.45
N GLY A 55 25.03 -10.57 7.33
CA GLY A 55 24.74 -11.60 8.32
C GLY A 55 24.04 -11.11 9.59
N ASP A 56 23.75 -9.80 9.71
CA ASP A 56 23.06 -9.22 10.86
C ASP A 56 21.57 -9.57 10.92
N ALA A 57 20.94 -9.80 9.78
CA ALA A 57 19.56 -10.27 9.65
C ALA A 57 19.50 -11.75 9.24
N ASN A 58 18.33 -12.36 9.40
CA ASN A 58 18.08 -13.71 8.91
C ASN A 58 16.60 -13.85 8.52
N PHE A 59 16.15 -13.00 7.60
CA PHE A 59 14.76 -13.01 7.15
C PHE A 59 14.40 -14.31 6.44
N ASP A 60 15.24 -14.74 5.50
CA ASP A 60 14.98 -15.85 4.59
C ASP A 60 15.61 -17.19 5.01
N GLY A 61 16.23 -17.26 6.19
CA GLY A 61 16.99 -18.43 6.64
C GLY A 61 18.39 -18.54 6.05
N PHE A 62 18.77 -17.65 5.11
CA PHE A 62 20.09 -17.58 4.48
C PHE A 62 20.91 -16.38 4.94
N HIS A 63 20.54 -15.79 6.06
CA HIS A 63 21.13 -14.58 6.62
C HIS A 63 21.06 -13.36 5.68
N SER A 64 20.01 -13.27 4.86
CA SER A 64 19.65 -12.06 4.15
C SER A 64 18.60 -11.28 4.91
N GLY A 65 18.44 -9.98 4.60
CA GLY A 65 17.43 -9.17 5.27
C GLY A 65 17.21 -7.79 4.65
N ILE A 66 16.34 -7.04 5.28
CA ILE A 66 15.94 -5.71 4.88
C ILE A 66 16.89 -4.68 5.51
N PRO A 67 17.35 -3.65 4.77
CA PRO A 67 18.22 -2.61 5.31
C PRO A 67 17.57 -1.83 6.45
N ALA A 68 18.26 -1.75 7.59
CA ALA A 68 17.78 -1.04 8.78
C ALA A 68 18.11 0.47 8.77
N GLN A 69 18.90 0.96 7.80
CA GLN A 69 19.34 2.36 7.74
C GLN A 69 18.20 3.35 7.48
N SER A 70 17.12 2.88 6.86
CA SER A 70 15.99 3.74 6.45
C SER A 70 14.66 3.05 6.76
N LEU A 71 14.39 2.82 8.04
CA LEU A 71 13.09 2.27 8.45
C LEU A 71 12.04 3.38 8.57
N PRO A 72 10.75 3.06 8.36
CA PRO A 72 9.66 3.94 8.75
C PRO A 72 9.70 4.28 10.25
N PRO A 73 9.09 5.38 10.70
CA PRO A 73 8.95 5.68 12.12
C PRO A 73 8.12 4.62 12.84
N ALA A 74 8.25 4.54 14.17
CA ALA A 74 7.52 3.55 14.96
C ALA A 74 5.99 3.71 14.88
N ASP A 75 5.51 4.93 14.73
CA ASP A 75 4.10 5.31 14.54
C ASP A 75 3.76 5.51 13.06
N PHE A 76 4.21 4.60 12.21
CA PHE A 76 4.10 4.70 10.77
C PHE A 76 2.64 4.73 10.30
N VAL A 77 2.31 5.70 9.46
CA VAL A 77 0.99 5.81 8.83
C VAL A 77 1.06 5.38 7.37
N PHE A 78 0.20 4.44 7.01
CA PHE A 78 0.13 3.91 5.64
C PHE A 78 -1.33 3.66 5.25
N SER A 79 -1.79 4.25 4.14
CA SER A 79 -3.19 4.22 3.69
C SER A 79 -4.19 4.68 4.76
N GLY A 80 -3.82 5.68 5.56
CA GLY A 80 -4.63 6.20 6.65
C GLY A 80 -4.73 5.31 7.89
N VAL A 81 -3.95 4.23 7.95
CA VAL A 81 -3.86 3.31 9.09
C VAL A 81 -2.54 3.54 9.81
N THR A 82 -2.59 3.73 11.13
CA THR A 82 -1.38 3.81 11.96
C THR A 82 -0.94 2.42 12.39
N TYR A 83 0.35 2.14 12.25
CA TYR A 83 0.99 0.89 12.64
C TYR A 83 2.00 1.11 13.75
N ASN A 84 2.19 0.14 14.62
CA ASN A 84 3.36 0.03 15.47
C ASN A 84 4.46 -0.68 14.68
N PHE A 85 5.24 0.10 13.89
CA PHE A 85 6.26 -0.46 13.00
C PHE A 85 7.52 -0.83 13.80
N PRO A 86 8.04 -2.05 13.66
CA PRO A 86 9.19 -2.49 14.43
C PRO A 86 10.44 -1.69 14.06
N GLN A 87 11.21 -1.34 15.08
CA GLN A 87 12.45 -0.61 14.93
C GLN A 87 13.65 -1.55 15.07
N TYR A 88 14.74 -1.26 14.37
CA TYR A 88 15.97 -2.04 14.46
C TYR A 88 16.52 -2.07 15.89
N ARG A 89 16.97 -3.26 16.29
CA ARG A 89 17.71 -3.50 17.52
C ARG A 89 18.96 -4.31 17.18
N SER A 90 20.08 -3.98 17.81
CA SER A 90 21.36 -4.70 17.60
C SER A 90 21.29 -6.17 18.05
N SER A 91 20.32 -6.53 18.87
CA SER A 91 20.01 -7.89 19.28
C SER A 91 18.51 -8.07 19.43
N GLY A 92 18.02 -9.28 19.18
CA GLY A 92 16.62 -9.64 19.31
C GLY A 92 15.88 -9.71 17.97
N ASN A 93 14.65 -10.12 18.06
CA ASN A 93 13.73 -10.30 16.91
C ASN A 93 12.92 -9.02 16.68
N ASP A 94 12.46 -8.82 15.46
CA ASP A 94 11.72 -7.62 15.02
C ASP A 94 10.47 -7.93 14.22
N ASN A 95 10.19 -9.20 13.92
CA ASN A 95 8.99 -9.61 13.23
C ASN A 95 8.50 -10.97 13.70
N VAL A 96 7.27 -11.31 13.34
CA VAL A 96 6.63 -12.58 13.65
C VAL A 96 6.64 -13.46 12.41
N LEU A 97 7.38 -14.57 12.47
CA LEU A 97 7.21 -15.69 11.55
C LEU A 97 5.86 -16.35 11.88
N ALA A 98 4.92 -16.28 10.92
CA ALA A 98 3.53 -16.68 11.13
C ALA A 98 3.39 -18.21 11.18
N GLU A 99 3.10 -18.73 12.38
CA GLU A 99 2.96 -20.15 12.69
C GLU A 99 1.63 -20.43 13.44
N GLY A 100 0.60 -19.62 13.18
CA GLY A 100 -0.72 -19.80 13.80
C GLY A 100 -0.84 -19.21 15.21
N GLN A 101 0.00 -18.26 15.58
CA GLN A 101 -0.08 -17.58 16.88
C GLN A 101 -1.43 -16.88 17.05
N THR A 102 -1.96 -16.93 18.28
CA THR A 102 -3.22 -16.27 18.62
C THR A 102 -2.97 -14.99 19.38
N LEU A 103 -3.64 -13.93 18.96
CA LEU A 103 -3.67 -12.62 19.60
C LEU A 103 -5.02 -12.49 20.32
N GLU A 104 -4.99 -12.28 21.64
CA GLU A 104 -6.18 -11.90 22.39
C GLU A 104 -6.52 -10.44 22.09
N ILE A 105 -7.76 -10.20 21.69
CA ILE A 105 -8.23 -8.90 21.27
C ILE A 105 -9.14 -8.30 22.34
N LYS A 106 -8.94 -7.03 22.64
CA LYS A 106 -9.91 -6.31 23.48
C LYS A 106 -11.27 -6.41 22.81
N LYS A 107 -12.21 -7.05 23.53
CA LYS A 107 -13.58 -7.27 23.04
C LYS A 107 -14.19 -5.98 22.49
N GLY A 108 -14.63 -6.01 21.23
CA GLY A 108 -15.18 -4.87 20.53
C GLY A 108 -15.56 -5.19 19.09
N ARG A 109 -16.24 -4.24 18.45
CA ARG A 109 -16.59 -4.34 17.03
C ARG A 109 -15.50 -3.70 16.20
N TYR A 110 -15.09 -4.37 15.14
CA TYR A 110 -14.03 -3.91 14.22
C TYR A 110 -14.46 -4.09 12.76
N LEU A 111 -14.05 -3.16 11.90
CA LEU A 111 -14.27 -3.23 10.46
C LEU A 111 -13.29 -4.16 9.78
N SER A 112 -12.03 -4.05 10.15
CA SER A 112 -10.94 -4.75 9.46
C SER A 112 -9.75 -4.95 10.37
N VAL A 113 -8.90 -5.89 9.95
CA VAL A 113 -7.51 -6.01 10.37
C VAL A 113 -6.61 -5.70 9.19
N SER A 114 -5.64 -4.83 9.40
CA SER A 114 -4.59 -4.50 8.44
C SER A 114 -3.27 -5.05 8.94
N ILE A 115 -2.52 -5.72 8.07
CA ILE A 115 -1.19 -6.25 8.39
C ILE A 115 -0.14 -5.68 7.42
N LEU A 116 1.06 -5.46 7.94
CA LEU A 116 2.27 -5.25 7.14
C LEU A 116 3.06 -6.56 7.16
N ALA A 117 3.27 -7.14 5.98
CA ALA A 117 3.84 -8.48 5.87
C ALA A 117 4.65 -8.67 4.59
N ALA A 118 5.49 -9.69 4.56
CA ALA A 118 6.20 -10.14 3.37
C ALA A 118 6.44 -11.65 3.41
N ALA A 119 6.42 -12.29 2.25
CA ALA A 119 6.79 -13.70 2.11
C ALA A 119 8.28 -13.84 1.75
N GLU A 120 8.87 -15.03 1.93
CA GLU A 120 10.30 -15.24 1.68
C GLU A 120 10.64 -15.42 0.20
N THR A 121 10.04 -16.40 -0.45
CA THR A 121 10.48 -16.87 -1.79
C THR A 121 9.39 -16.84 -2.85
N SER A 122 8.16 -17.10 -2.47
CA SER A 122 7.00 -17.13 -3.37
C SER A 122 5.81 -16.50 -2.66
N ILE A 123 4.71 -16.29 -3.38
CA ILE A 123 3.49 -15.77 -2.79
C ILE A 123 3.04 -16.67 -1.63
N ALA A 124 2.96 -16.11 -0.43
CA ALA A 124 2.39 -16.80 0.72
C ALA A 124 0.87 -16.66 0.72
N THR A 125 0.20 -17.79 0.87
CA THR A 125 -1.25 -17.85 1.05
C THR A 125 -1.58 -18.50 2.37
N GLY A 126 -2.61 -18.02 3.03
CA GLY A 126 -3.04 -18.56 4.32
C GLY A 126 -4.38 -17.97 4.74
N PHE A 127 -4.73 -18.19 5.99
CA PHE A 127 -6.00 -17.70 6.53
C PHE A 127 -5.76 -16.98 7.85
N ILE A 128 -6.36 -15.81 7.99
CA ILE A 128 -6.57 -15.18 9.29
C ILE A 128 -7.87 -15.75 9.84
N ASN A 129 -7.79 -16.38 11.01
CA ASN A 129 -8.97 -16.89 11.70
C ASN A 129 -9.37 -15.95 12.84
N THR A 130 -10.64 -15.69 12.95
CA THR A 130 -11.21 -14.79 13.95
C THR A 130 -12.24 -15.54 14.82
N THR A 131 -12.26 -15.21 16.10
CA THR A 131 -13.27 -15.70 17.04
C THR A 131 -14.02 -14.52 17.62
N TYR A 132 -15.35 -14.63 17.64
CA TYR A 132 -16.26 -13.63 18.16
C TYR A 132 -16.83 -14.03 19.52
N ALA A 133 -17.36 -13.06 20.25
CA ALA A 133 -17.88 -13.25 21.60
C ALA A 133 -19.10 -14.22 21.68
N ASP A 134 -19.76 -14.45 20.56
CA ASP A 134 -20.82 -15.44 20.39
C ASP A 134 -20.29 -16.86 20.09
N ASN A 135 -18.97 -17.06 20.18
CA ASN A 135 -18.27 -18.30 19.85
C ASN A 135 -18.32 -18.68 18.35
N THR A 136 -18.81 -17.81 17.48
CA THR A 136 -18.68 -18.03 16.04
C THR A 136 -17.25 -17.70 15.59
N THR A 137 -16.81 -18.38 14.53
CA THR A 137 -15.49 -18.17 13.92
C THR A 137 -15.65 -17.80 12.45
N ALA A 138 -14.67 -17.06 11.93
CA ALA A 138 -14.55 -16.81 10.50
C ALA A 138 -13.11 -17.03 10.05
N SER A 139 -12.93 -17.44 8.80
CA SER A 139 -11.63 -17.69 8.21
C SER A 139 -11.54 -16.89 6.92
N SER A 140 -10.60 -15.95 6.85
CA SER A 140 -10.42 -15.03 5.71
C SER A 140 -9.09 -15.27 5.05
N PRO A 141 -9.06 -15.48 3.72
CA PRO A 141 -7.79 -15.71 3.02
C PRO A 141 -6.95 -14.45 3.01
N ILE A 142 -5.65 -14.64 3.08
CA ILE A 142 -4.66 -13.61 2.79
C ILE A 142 -3.71 -14.08 1.70
N LEU A 143 -3.17 -13.11 0.98
CA LEU A 143 -2.16 -13.31 -0.04
C LEU A 143 -1.11 -12.23 0.16
N VAL A 144 0.17 -12.63 0.24
CA VAL A 144 1.29 -11.72 0.45
C VAL A 144 2.42 -12.08 -0.49
N ASP A 145 2.93 -11.08 -1.20
CA ASP A 145 4.02 -11.21 -2.15
C ASP A 145 5.38 -11.48 -1.46
N PRO A 146 6.33 -12.09 -2.18
CA PRO A 146 7.68 -12.27 -1.68
C PRO A 146 8.40 -10.93 -1.51
N TYR A 147 9.25 -10.84 -0.47
CA TYR A 147 9.97 -9.61 -0.12
C TYR A 147 10.94 -9.11 -1.21
N LYS A 148 11.37 -9.99 -2.10
CA LYS A 148 12.14 -9.69 -3.32
C LYS A 148 11.25 -9.77 -4.55
N ASN A 149 10.10 -9.12 -4.56
CA ASN A 149 9.19 -9.15 -5.69
C ASN A 149 9.63 -8.16 -6.77
N TRP A 150 9.62 -8.63 -8.01
CA TRP A 150 9.86 -7.83 -9.20
C TRP A 150 8.98 -8.36 -10.34
N PRO A 151 8.34 -7.52 -11.14
CA PRO A 151 8.26 -6.04 -11.07
C PRO A 151 6.92 -5.50 -10.55
N TYR A 152 5.93 -6.35 -10.21
CA TYR A 152 4.54 -5.92 -9.99
C TYR A 152 3.98 -6.42 -8.66
N PRO A 153 4.22 -5.68 -7.55
CA PRO A 153 3.63 -6.03 -6.27
C PRO A 153 2.10 -5.87 -6.29
N TYR A 154 1.40 -6.75 -5.59
CA TYR A 154 -0.03 -6.63 -5.29
C TYR A 154 -0.24 -5.85 -4.01
N GLY A 155 -1.15 -4.86 -4.05
CA GLY A 155 -1.44 -4.00 -2.90
C GLY A 155 -0.42 -2.88 -2.66
N GLY A 156 -0.59 -2.18 -1.55
CA GLY A 156 0.32 -1.12 -1.13
C GLY A 156 1.63 -1.67 -0.58
N TRP A 157 2.74 -1.00 -0.82
CA TRP A 157 4.07 -1.50 -0.53
C TRP A 157 5.01 -0.43 0.03
N ILE A 158 6.01 -0.93 0.79
CA ILE A 158 7.18 -0.18 1.26
C ILE A 158 8.39 -0.87 0.66
N THR A 159 9.31 -0.15 0.02
CA THR A 159 10.46 -0.74 -0.65
C THR A 159 11.78 -0.10 -0.25
N TRP A 160 12.82 -0.91 -0.16
CA TRP A 160 14.20 -0.51 -0.02
C TRP A 160 14.96 -0.84 -1.30
N PRO A 161 16.01 -0.06 -1.66
CA PRO A 161 16.70 -0.18 -2.96
C PRO A 161 17.53 -1.46 -3.10
N TYR A 162 17.78 -2.17 -2.01
CA TYR A 162 18.58 -3.40 -1.98
C TYR A 162 18.17 -4.30 -0.82
N THR A 163 18.71 -5.52 -0.81
CA THR A 163 18.64 -6.48 0.28
C THR A 163 20.03 -6.66 0.86
N ILE A 164 20.20 -6.73 2.18
CA ILE A 164 21.45 -7.09 2.83
C ILE A 164 21.68 -8.59 2.68
N THR A 165 22.88 -8.99 2.30
CA THR A 165 23.26 -10.40 2.15
C THR A 165 24.11 -10.88 3.32
N ASN A 166 24.47 -12.16 3.33
CA ASN A 166 25.45 -12.74 4.25
C ASN A 166 26.90 -12.52 3.82
N SER A 167 27.14 -12.05 2.60
CA SER A 167 28.47 -11.93 2.02
C SER A 167 29.13 -10.60 2.41
N THR A 168 30.33 -10.67 2.98
CA THR A 168 31.16 -9.48 3.24
C THR A 168 31.78 -8.91 1.97
N GLU A 169 31.95 -9.72 0.91
CA GLU A 169 32.46 -9.28 -0.39
C GLU A 169 31.37 -8.61 -1.23
N ASN A 170 30.13 -9.12 -1.13
CA ASN A 170 28.97 -8.59 -1.81
C ASN A 170 27.86 -8.32 -0.77
N PRO A 171 27.99 -7.27 0.05
CA PRO A 171 27.11 -7.03 1.19
C PRO A 171 25.67 -6.64 0.80
N MET A 172 25.46 -6.26 -0.45
CA MET A 172 24.18 -5.79 -0.98
C MET A 172 23.79 -6.60 -2.22
N ASP A 173 22.57 -7.11 -2.20
CA ASP A 173 21.89 -7.60 -3.39
C ASP A 173 20.96 -6.48 -3.86
N TYR A 174 21.20 -5.95 -5.06
CA TYR A 174 20.42 -4.83 -5.62
C TYR A 174 19.01 -5.21 -6.06
N ASN A 175 18.54 -6.40 -5.72
CA ASN A 175 17.13 -6.72 -5.70
C ASN A 175 16.46 -5.98 -4.53
N LYS A 176 15.42 -5.24 -4.84
CA LYS A 176 14.65 -4.46 -3.86
C LYS A 176 14.04 -5.38 -2.81
N SER A 177 14.11 -4.97 -1.54
CA SER A 177 13.31 -5.61 -0.48
C SER A 177 11.99 -4.85 -0.32
N MET A 178 10.91 -5.57 -0.04
CA MET A 178 9.57 -5.00 0.03
C MET A 178 8.78 -5.56 1.21
N ILE A 179 7.93 -4.72 1.79
CA ILE A 179 6.87 -5.10 2.74
C ILE A 179 5.55 -4.62 2.16
N PHE A 180 4.50 -5.43 2.30
CA PHE A 180 3.19 -5.20 1.70
C PHE A 180 2.11 -5.02 2.75
N GLN A 181 1.09 -4.22 2.41
CA GLN A 181 -0.13 -4.13 3.20
C GLN A 181 -1.14 -5.16 2.70
N SER A 182 -1.70 -5.93 3.61
CA SER A 182 -2.88 -6.76 3.37
C SER A 182 -3.98 -6.37 4.35
N VAL A 183 -5.21 -6.25 3.87
CA VAL A 183 -6.37 -5.84 4.66
C VAL A 183 -7.44 -6.93 4.58
N THR A 184 -7.91 -7.37 5.74
CA THR A 184 -8.98 -8.36 5.87
C THR A 184 -10.19 -7.70 6.53
N CYS A 185 -11.35 -7.76 5.87
CA CYS A 185 -12.61 -7.28 6.45
C CYS A 185 -13.10 -8.24 7.54
N LEU A 186 -13.68 -7.66 8.60
CA LEU A 186 -14.25 -8.37 9.73
C LEU A 186 -15.78 -8.22 9.75
N ASP A 187 -16.47 -9.09 10.50
CA ASP A 187 -17.89 -8.91 10.75
C ASP A 187 -18.10 -7.85 11.84
N SER A 188 -18.31 -6.61 11.42
CA SER A 188 -18.50 -5.46 12.31
C SER A 188 -19.82 -5.50 13.11
N THR A 189 -20.70 -6.46 12.86
CA THR A 189 -21.92 -6.67 13.65
C THR A 189 -21.66 -7.49 14.91
N LYS A 190 -20.50 -8.12 15.01
CA LYS A 190 -20.08 -8.98 16.11
C LYS A 190 -18.89 -8.40 16.88
N GLU A 191 -18.78 -8.79 18.14
CA GLU A 191 -17.64 -8.40 18.97
C GLU A 191 -16.51 -9.43 18.82
N LEU A 192 -15.38 -8.99 18.26
CA LEU A 192 -14.16 -9.79 18.13
C LEU A 192 -13.52 -10.01 19.50
N THR A 193 -13.00 -11.21 19.75
CA THR A 193 -12.30 -11.58 21.00
C THR A 193 -10.88 -12.10 20.76
N SER A 194 -10.64 -12.77 19.62
CA SER A 194 -9.29 -13.22 19.28
C SER A 194 -9.08 -13.27 17.76
N LEU A 195 -7.82 -13.19 17.39
CA LEU A 195 -7.33 -13.26 16.02
C LEU A 195 -6.16 -14.24 15.97
N GLN A 196 -6.25 -15.25 15.12
CA GLN A 196 -5.17 -16.19 14.87
C GLN A 196 -4.47 -15.82 13.56
N LEU A 197 -3.16 -15.64 13.64
CA LEU A 197 -2.29 -15.39 12.50
C LEU A 197 -2.25 -16.62 11.57
N PRO A 198 -1.94 -16.44 10.28
CA PRO A 198 -1.81 -17.56 9.37
C PRO A 198 -0.76 -18.57 9.83
N ASN A 199 -0.98 -19.83 9.51
CA ASN A 199 0.05 -20.86 9.58
C ASN A 199 0.47 -21.18 8.15
N VAL A 200 1.58 -20.59 7.71
CA VAL A 200 2.07 -20.72 6.33
C VAL A 200 3.38 -21.51 6.35
N THR A 201 3.33 -22.72 5.87
CA THR A 201 4.50 -23.62 5.76
C THR A 201 4.87 -23.92 4.32
N SER A 202 4.04 -23.52 3.35
CA SER A 202 4.29 -23.69 1.92
C SER A 202 3.56 -22.63 1.12
N GLY A 203 4.18 -22.16 0.04
CA GLY A 203 3.58 -21.21 -0.89
C GLY A 203 3.06 -21.90 -2.17
N ALA A 204 2.09 -21.27 -2.81
CA ALA A 204 1.72 -21.66 -4.16
C ALA A 204 2.79 -21.16 -5.14
N SER A 205 3.33 -22.04 -5.97
CA SER A 205 4.12 -21.64 -7.13
C SER A 205 3.18 -20.93 -8.12
N GLY A 206 3.53 -19.70 -8.50
CA GLY A 206 2.84 -18.98 -9.57
C GLY A 206 3.25 -19.45 -10.97
N ASP A 207 4.15 -20.42 -11.06
CA ASP A 207 4.67 -20.92 -12.32
C ASP A 207 3.85 -22.16 -12.77
N PRO A 208 3.27 -22.19 -13.99
CA PRO A 208 2.40 -23.29 -14.47
C PRO A 208 3.05 -24.69 -14.54
N GLY A 209 4.34 -24.80 -14.26
CA GLY A 209 5.06 -26.07 -14.19
C GLY A 209 5.88 -26.21 -12.91
N GLY A 210 5.69 -25.31 -11.94
CA GLY A 210 6.61 -25.16 -10.82
C GLY A 210 6.34 -26.10 -9.65
N GLU A 211 7.41 -26.57 -9.07
CA GLU A 211 7.39 -27.24 -7.77
C GLU A 211 6.89 -26.25 -6.71
N THR A 212 6.10 -26.76 -5.74
CA THR A 212 5.70 -25.97 -4.56
C THR A 212 6.96 -25.55 -3.79
N GLN A 213 7.37 -24.31 -3.95
CA GLN A 213 8.46 -23.78 -3.13
C GLN A 213 7.93 -23.54 -1.71
N GLN A 214 8.68 -24.02 -0.72
CA GLN A 214 8.40 -23.68 0.66
C GLN A 214 8.62 -22.17 0.82
N THR A 215 7.61 -21.46 1.30
CA THR A 215 7.71 -20.07 1.68
C THR A 215 7.16 -19.88 3.08
N ARG A 216 7.71 -18.91 3.80
CA ARG A 216 7.22 -18.51 5.12
C ARG A 216 6.68 -17.09 5.03
N LEU A 217 5.79 -16.74 5.93
CA LEU A 217 5.18 -15.43 6.02
C LEU A 217 5.68 -14.69 7.26
N HIS A 218 6.19 -13.50 7.07
CA HIS A 218 6.66 -12.60 8.11
C HIS A 218 5.68 -11.45 8.29
N ILE A 219 5.25 -11.21 9.52
CA ILE A 219 4.33 -10.14 9.90
C ILE A 219 5.10 -9.12 10.75
N PHE A 220 5.12 -7.86 10.29
CA PHE A 220 5.83 -6.76 10.94
C PHE A 220 4.91 -5.95 11.84
N ALA A 221 3.66 -5.76 11.44
CA ALA A 221 2.68 -5.01 12.23
C ALA A 221 1.26 -5.49 11.95
N VAL A 222 0.41 -5.39 12.95
CA VAL A 222 -1.02 -5.69 12.89
C VAL A 222 -1.78 -4.53 13.52
N THR A 223 -2.80 -4.03 12.82
CA THR A 223 -3.65 -2.94 13.31
C THR A 223 -5.12 -3.26 13.08
N LEU A 224 -5.94 -3.04 14.10
CA LEU A 224 -7.39 -3.14 14.02
C LEU A 224 -8.02 -1.78 13.75
N HIS A 225 -9.06 -1.76 12.93
CA HIS A 225 -9.89 -0.59 12.68
C HIS A 225 -11.22 -0.74 13.39
N PRO A 226 -11.53 0.05 14.46
CA PRO A 226 -12.74 -0.12 15.24
C PRO A 226 -14.00 0.38 14.52
N ALA A 227 -15.11 -0.28 14.74
CA ALA A 227 -16.45 0.12 14.31
C ALA A 227 -17.20 0.71 15.50
N THR A 228 -17.05 2.01 15.73
CA THR A 228 -17.53 2.69 16.96
C THR A 228 -18.73 3.60 16.74
N GLY A 229 -19.17 3.81 15.48
CA GLY A 229 -20.29 4.69 15.16
C GLY A 229 -21.66 4.05 15.45
N THR A 230 -22.66 4.89 15.62
CA THR A 230 -24.07 4.51 15.68
C THR A 230 -24.83 5.08 14.50
N GLY A 231 -25.93 4.46 14.10
CA GLY A 231 -26.69 4.89 12.93
C GLY A 231 -25.86 4.84 11.64
N ILE A 232 -26.02 5.82 10.75
CA ILE A 232 -25.15 6.02 9.59
C ILE A 232 -23.98 6.90 10.03
N SER A 233 -22.79 6.33 10.12
CA SER A 233 -21.57 7.03 10.56
C SER A 233 -20.45 6.85 9.55
N LEU A 234 -20.04 7.90 8.88
CA LEU A 234 -19.04 7.85 7.82
C LEU A 234 -17.74 8.52 8.26
N GLU A 235 -16.65 7.82 8.00
CA GLU A 235 -15.30 8.25 8.33
C GLU A 235 -14.41 8.19 7.07
N VAL A 236 -13.61 9.21 6.85
CA VAL A 236 -12.57 9.19 5.81
C VAL A 236 -11.32 8.54 6.39
N GLN A 237 -10.94 7.38 5.88
CA GLN A 237 -9.70 6.73 6.27
C GLN A 237 -8.48 7.38 5.62
N HIS A 238 -8.56 7.64 4.32
CA HIS A 238 -7.46 8.17 3.53
C HIS A 238 -8.00 9.05 2.41
N ALA A 239 -7.26 10.11 2.07
CA ALA A 239 -7.55 10.93 0.91
C ALA A 239 -6.23 11.34 0.22
N ARG A 240 -6.22 11.38 -1.09
CA ARG A 240 -5.04 11.73 -1.89
C ARG A 240 -5.39 12.46 -3.18
N SER A 241 -4.48 13.26 -3.67
CA SER A 241 -4.50 13.74 -5.04
C SER A 241 -4.03 12.63 -5.98
N THR A 242 -4.73 12.42 -7.08
CA THR A 242 -4.32 11.44 -8.10
C THR A 242 -3.64 12.13 -9.28
N GLN A 243 -2.99 11.33 -10.14
CA GLN A 243 -2.47 11.76 -11.44
C GLN A 243 -3.51 11.48 -12.56
N LEU A 244 -4.79 11.51 -12.22
CA LEU A 244 -5.89 11.21 -13.14
C LEU A 244 -6.79 12.42 -13.35
N TRP A 245 -7.18 12.62 -14.61
CA TRP A 245 -8.24 13.54 -14.97
C TRP A 245 -9.62 12.85 -14.98
N VAL A 246 -10.65 13.59 -14.65
CA VAL A 246 -12.01 13.12 -14.90
C VAL A 246 -12.17 12.89 -16.41
N GLU A 247 -12.78 11.75 -16.78
CA GLU A 247 -12.96 11.35 -18.17
C GLU A 247 -13.64 12.47 -19.01
N GLY A 248 -13.10 12.70 -20.19
CA GLY A 248 -13.56 13.77 -21.09
C GLY A 248 -13.11 15.18 -20.69
N THR A 249 -12.27 15.31 -19.66
CA THR A 249 -11.68 16.59 -19.26
C THR A 249 -10.14 16.51 -19.26
N ASN A 250 -9.49 17.68 -19.26
CA ASN A 250 -8.03 17.80 -19.13
C ASN A 250 -7.63 18.83 -18.07
N LYS A 251 -8.55 19.22 -17.21
CA LYS A 251 -8.34 20.22 -16.14
C LYS A 251 -9.02 19.84 -14.82
N THR A 252 -9.85 18.82 -14.82
CA THR A 252 -10.53 18.34 -13.61
C THR A 252 -9.78 17.16 -13.06
N GLN A 253 -8.93 17.41 -12.06
CA GLN A 253 -8.18 16.37 -11.36
C GLN A 253 -9.10 15.56 -10.44
N ILE A 254 -8.81 14.29 -10.28
CA ILE A 254 -9.50 13.42 -9.33
C ILE A 254 -8.77 13.46 -7.99
N ILE A 255 -9.50 13.82 -6.93
CA ILE A 255 -9.14 13.51 -5.55
C ILE A 255 -9.83 12.20 -5.19
N GLU A 256 -9.06 11.24 -4.73
CA GLU A 256 -9.56 9.95 -4.30
C GLU A 256 -9.66 9.89 -2.78
N ALA A 257 -10.78 9.41 -2.27
CA ALA A 257 -11.02 9.23 -0.85
C ALA A 257 -11.49 7.81 -0.55
N LEU A 258 -10.97 7.23 0.51
CA LEU A 258 -11.36 5.95 1.05
C LEU A 258 -12.26 6.20 2.26
N ILE A 259 -13.52 5.80 2.18
CA ILE A 259 -14.55 6.13 3.18
C ILE A 259 -15.12 4.85 3.76
N ASN A 260 -15.13 4.76 5.08
CA ASN A 260 -15.68 3.65 5.85
C ASN A 260 -17.07 3.99 6.39
N ASN A 261 -17.97 3.03 6.42
CA ASN A 261 -19.17 3.11 7.25
C ASN A 261 -18.87 2.42 8.59
N VAL A 262 -18.50 3.22 9.58
CA VAL A 262 -18.20 2.76 10.95
C VAL A 262 -19.47 2.64 11.83
N GLY A 263 -20.63 2.93 11.25
CA GLY A 263 -21.93 2.89 11.90
C GLY A 263 -22.62 1.52 11.85
N GLU A 264 -23.90 1.53 12.20
CA GLU A 264 -24.76 0.34 12.28
C GLU A 264 -25.79 0.29 11.15
N ASP A 265 -26.05 1.40 10.50
CA ASP A 265 -27.09 1.54 9.47
C ASP A 265 -26.49 1.68 8.06
N TRP A 266 -27.28 1.25 7.08
CA TRP A 266 -26.93 1.38 5.66
C TRP A 266 -27.00 2.83 5.18
N VAL A 267 -26.01 3.25 4.41
CA VAL A 267 -26.17 4.38 3.48
C VAL A 267 -27.03 3.92 2.31
N LEU A 268 -28.06 4.68 1.99
CA LEU A 268 -28.94 4.47 0.85
C LEU A 268 -29.02 5.76 0.00
N ALA A 269 -29.49 5.65 -1.23
CA ALA A 269 -29.57 6.78 -2.16
C ALA A 269 -30.38 7.99 -1.62
N ASN A 270 -31.41 7.74 -0.80
CA ASN A 270 -32.23 8.79 -0.17
C ASN A 270 -31.48 9.58 0.92
N ASN A 271 -30.31 9.11 1.38
CA ASN A 271 -29.45 9.88 2.28
C ASN A 271 -28.70 10.99 1.52
N SER A 272 -28.67 10.94 0.19
CA SER A 272 -28.04 11.96 -0.68
C SER A 272 -26.62 12.32 -0.28
N VAL A 273 -25.81 11.30 0.03
CA VAL A 273 -24.43 11.49 0.53
C VAL A 273 -23.55 12.07 -0.56
N ARG A 274 -22.93 13.22 -0.27
CA ARG A 274 -21.99 13.92 -1.14
C ARG A 274 -20.67 14.14 -0.44
N VAL A 275 -19.59 14.05 -1.22
CA VAL A 275 -18.21 14.26 -0.79
C VAL A 275 -17.64 15.43 -1.57
N THR A 276 -17.08 16.41 -0.86
CA THR A 276 -16.48 17.61 -1.46
C THR A 276 -15.10 17.88 -0.85
N VAL A 277 -14.29 18.63 -1.57
CA VAL A 277 -12.98 19.11 -1.10
C VAL A 277 -13.09 20.63 -0.90
N ASP A 278 -12.68 21.08 0.28
CA ASP A 278 -12.58 22.49 0.67
C ASP A 278 -11.09 22.82 0.84
N SER A 279 -10.56 23.72 0.03
CA SER A 279 -9.15 24.09 0.00
C SER A 279 -8.98 25.48 -0.63
N PRO A 280 -7.97 26.26 -0.19
CA PRO A 280 -7.64 27.54 -0.84
C PRO A 280 -7.23 27.39 -2.31
N GLY A 281 -6.59 26.26 -2.65
CA GLY A 281 -6.03 26.00 -3.97
C GLY A 281 -6.91 25.16 -4.90
N LEU A 282 -8.03 24.60 -4.43
CA LEU A 282 -8.91 23.73 -5.20
C LEU A 282 -10.38 24.14 -5.09
N THR A 283 -11.09 23.96 -6.17
CA THR A 283 -12.55 24.11 -6.23
C THR A 283 -13.19 22.81 -6.66
N THR A 284 -14.13 22.27 -5.87
CA THR A 284 -14.90 21.09 -6.25
C THR A 284 -15.86 21.43 -7.37
N VAL A 285 -15.75 20.77 -8.51
CA VAL A 285 -16.65 20.90 -9.67
C VAL A 285 -17.51 19.67 -9.87
N GLN A 286 -17.06 18.51 -9.41
CA GLN A 286 -17.81 17.26 -9.45
C GLN A 286 -17.75 16.58 -8.08
N PRO A 287 -18.75 16.76 -7.21
CA PRO A 287 -18.81 16.07 -5.93
C PRO A 287 -18.86 14.56 -6.10
N GLY A 288 -18.17 13.85 -5.22
CA GLY A 288 -18.34 12.41 -5.08
C GLY A 288 -19.71 12.07 -4.50
N VAL A 289 -20.24 10.88 -4.82
CA VAL A 289 -21.57 10.43 -4.37
C VAL A 289 -21.49 9.01 -3.82
N ILE A 290 -22.14 8.77 -2.69
CA ILE A 290 -22.30 7.42 -2.12
C ILE A 290 -23.80 7.09 -2.12
N ASN A 291 -24.21 6.19 -3.01
CA ASN A 291 -25.61 5.77 -3.14
C ASN A 291 -25.95 4.54 -2.30
N ARG A 292 -24.92 3.76 -1.91
CA ARG A 292 -25.10 2.54 -1.11
C ARG A 292 -23.78 2.19 -0.43
N LEU A 293 -23.82 1.99 0.89
CA LEU A 293 -22.70 1.49 1.66
C LEU A 293 -23.22 0.76 2.92
N ARG A 294 -22.85 -0.51 3.03
CA ARG A 294 -23.24 -1.35 4.16
C ARG A 294 -22.44 -0.94 5.42
N PRO A 295 -22.97 -1.13 6.64
CA PRO A 295 -22.17 -1.10 7.87
C PRO A 295 -20.95 -2.03 7.76
N GLY A 296 -19.79 -1.53 8.15
CA GLY A 296 -18.53 -2.27 8.08
C GLY A 296 -17.88 -2.32 6.71
N ASP A 297 -18.53 -1.80 5.65
CA ASP A 297 -17.93 -1.73 4.32
C ASP A 297 -17.18 -0.41 4.10
N GLN A 298 -16.33 -0.46 3.10
CA GLN A 298 -15.51 0.64 2.63
C GLN A 298 -15.81 0.95 1.15
N VAL A 299 -15.75 2.22 0.80
CA VAL A 299 -15.91 2.65 -0.58
C VAL A 299 -14.83 3.65 -0.97
N ARG A 300 -14.34 3.52 -2.19
CA ARG A 300 -13.48 4.50 -2.84
C ARG A 300 -14.33 5.49 -3.60
N VAL A 301 -14.18 6.77 -3.27
CA VAL A 301 -14.96 7.87 -3.85
C VAL A 301 -14.03 8.81 -4.60
N GLN A 302 -14.44 9.22 -5.78
CA GLN A 302 -13.73 10.19 -6.60
C GLN A 302 -14.44 11.55 -6.55
N VAL A 303 -13.67 12.61 -6.31
CA VAL A 303 -14.13 14.00 -6.30
C VAL A 303 -13.35 14.75 -7.38
N GLY A 304 -14.08 15.33 -8.35
CA GLY A 304 -13.48 16.16 -9.40
C GLY A 304 -13.25 17.59 -8.93
N VAL A 305 -12.00 18.04 -9.01
CA VAL A 305 -11.57 19.38 -8.60
C VAL A 305 -10.82 20.10 -9.72
N VAL A 306 -10.83 21.42 -9.69
CA VAL A 306 -9.99 22.28 -10.54
C VAL A 306 -9.17 23.20 -9.66
N ASN A 307 -7.99 23.62 -10.16
CA ASN A 307 -7.18 24.60 -9.47
C ASN A 307 -7.93 25.94 -9.36
N SER A 308 -7.88 26.55 -8.20
CA SER A 308 -8.37 27.91 -7.99
C SER A 308 -7.50 28.91 -8.78
N ASN A 309 -8.05 30.05 -9.13
CA ASN A 309 -7.35 31.09 -9.90
C ASN A 309 -6.01 31.48 -9.22
N GLY A 310 -4.93 31.41 -10.01
CA GLY A 310 -3.58 31.76 -9.54
C GLY A 310 -2.83 30.61 -8.85
N THR A 311 -3.44 29.42 -8.72
CA THR A 311 -2.77 28.25 -8.17
C THR A 311 -2.05 27.49 -9.28
N ALA A 312 -0.71 27.33 -9.15
CA ALA A 312 0.10 26.59 -10.12
C ALA A 312 -0.08 25.06 -9.95
N GLU A 313 0.02 24.33 -11.06
CA GLU A 313 0.03 22.86 -11.05
C GLU A 313 1.23 22.32 -10.27
N GLY A 314 1.02 21.23 -9.51
CA GLY A 314 2.03 20.61 -8.67
C GLY A 314 2.25 21.32 -7.32
N THR A 315 1.62 22.47 -7.06
CA THR A 315 1.69 23.11 -5.75
C THR A 315 1.03 22.23 -4.68
N GLN A 316 1.65 22.14 -3.52
CA GLN A 316 1.09 21.39 -2.39
C GLN A 316 0.47 22.33 -1.35
N GLY A 317 -0.61 21.88 -0.74
CA GLY A 317 -1.24 22.63 0.33
C GLY A 317 -2.39 21.88 1.01
N PRO A 318 -2.92 22.44 2.12
CA PRO A 318 -3.95 21.79 2.91
C PRO A 318 -5.29 21.71 2.14
N ALA A 319 -5.94 20.58 2.26
CA ALA A 319 -7.29 20.37 1.80
C ALA A 319 -8.10 19.62 2.87
N THR A 320 -9.38 19.93 2.95
CA THR A 320 -10.31 19.28 3.88
C THR A 320 -11.38 18.57 3.06
N LEU A 321 -11.45 17.27 3.23
CA LEU A 321 -12.52 16.47 2.66
C LEU A 321 -13.73 16.53 3.60
N ARG A 322 -14.87 16.88 3.05
CA ARG A 322 -16.15 17.00 3.77
C ARG A 322 -17.16 16.03 3.20
N ILE A 323 -17.84 15.33 4.08
CA ILE A 323 -18.98 14.49 3.74
C ILE A 323 -20.24 15.19 4.24
N SER A 324 -21.32 15.14 3.47
CA SER A 324 -22.64 15.64 3.86
C SER A 324 -23.73 14.67 3.41
N GLY A 325 -24.82 14.59 4.15
CA GLY A 325 -25.94 13.72 3.82
C GLY A 325 -27.05 13.76 4.87
N ALA A 326 -28.26 13.32 4.51
CA ALA A 326 -29.37 13.28 5.44
C ALA A 326 -29.19 12.13 6.45
N ARG A 327 -29.27 12.43 7.75
CA ARG A 327 -29.14 11.47 8.87
C ARG A 327 -27.76 10.80 8.93
N VAL A 328 -26.71 11.46 8.41
CA VAL A 328 -25.37 10.94 8.37
C VAL A 328 -24.52 11.70 9.39
N GLN A 329 -23.88 10.96 10.30
CA GLN A 329 -22.82 11.50 11.14
C GLN A 329 -21.52 11.43 10.35
N THR A 330 -20.82 12.55 10.27
CA THR A 330 -19.63 12.67 9.44
C THR A 330 -18.49 13.33 10.19
N THR A 331 -17.27 12.94 9.80
CA THR A 331 -16.05 13.61 10.21
C THR A 331 -15.43 14.30 9.00
N SER A 332 -14.78 15.44 9.23
CA SER A 332 -13.93 16.05 8.22
C SER A 332 -12.53 15.46 8.31
N HIS A 333 -11.86 15.32 7.18
CA HIS A 333 -10.49 14.82 7.10
C HIS A 333 -9.60 15.85 6.42
N VAL A 334 -8.49 16.21 7.07
CA VAL A 334 -7.48 17.13 6.53
C VAL A 334 -6.32 16.34 5.97
N PHE A 335 -5.93 16.63 4.74
CA PHE A 335 -4.80 16.02 4.06
C PHE A 335 -3.98 17.07 3.30
N ASN A 336 -2.76 16.73 2.93
CA ASN A 336 -1.93 17.56 2.05
C ASN A 336 -2.23 17.19 0.60
N ALA A 337 -2.86 18.09 -0.13
CA ALA A 337 -3.22 17.87 -1.53
C ALA A 337 -2.15 18.44 -2.47
N THR A 338 -1.93 17.77 -3.59
CA THR A 338 -1.22 18.33 -4.75
C THR A 338 -2.25 18.91 -5.71
N TYR A 339 -2.16 20.19 -6.00
CA TYR A 339 -3.12 20.95 -6.80
C TYR A 339 -2.75 20.84 -8.28
N GLY A 340 -3.60 20.19 -9.07
CA GLY A 340 -3.34 19.89 -10.45
C GLY A 340 -2.31 18.77 -10.65
N ILE A 341 -2.07 18.43 -11.91
CA ILE A 341 -1.16 17.36 -12.31
C ILE A 341 0.05 17.99 -13.00
N ALA A 342 1.18 18.00 -12.31
CA ALA A 342 2.45 18.42 -12.86
C ALA A 342 3.05 17.34 -13.80
N PRO A 343 3.92 17.71 -14.74
CA PRO A 343 4.69 16.75 -15.52
C PRO A 343 5.53 15.84 -14.62
N TYR A 344 5.76 14.61 -15.09
CA TYR A 344 6.62 13.67 -14.36
C TYR A 344 8.08 14.14 -14.36
N GLU A 345 8.74 13.92 -13.23
CA GLU A 345 10.17 14.13 -13.05
C GLU A 345 10.92 12.79 -13.08
N ALA A 346 12.22 12.82 -13.33
CA ALA A 346 13.06 11.63 -13.35
C ALA A 346 13.46 11.18 -11.93
N THR A 347 12.44 11.02 -11.05
CA THR A 347 12.58 10.49 -9.70
C THR A 347 11.70 9.27 -9.52
N TYR A 348 12.07 8.37 -8.61
CA TYR A 348 11.25 7.19 -8.33
C TYR A 348 9.87 7.57 -7.79
N GLU A 349 9.78 8.57 -6.92
CA GLU A 349 8.54 9.06 -6.34
C GLU A 349 7.58 9.55 -7.44
N SER A 350 8.10 10.33 -8.37
CA SER A 350 7.31 10.85 -9.49
C SER A 350 6.85 9.72 -10.42
N ILE A 351 7.76 8.81 -10.80
CA ILE A 351 7.44 7.69 -11.71
C ILE A 351 6.46 6.71 -11.07
N TYR A 352 6.63 6.38 -9.79
CA TYR A 352 5.71 5.49 -9.07
C TYR A 352 4.33 6.11 -8.82
N SER A 353 4.19 7.43 -8.90
CA SER A 353 2.89 8.09 -8.83
C SER A 353 2.05 7.92 -10.10
N HIS A 354 2.64 7.39 -11.19
CA HIS A 354 1.93 7.14 -12.43
C HIS A 354 0.74 6.21 -12.22
N GLU A 355 -0.40 6.58 -12.80
CA GLU A 355 -1.63 5.82 -12.72
C GLU A 355 -2.13 5.48 -14.13
N SER A 356 -2.67 4.28 -14.28
CA SER A 356 -3.30 3.88 -15.55
C SER A 356 -4.50 4.78 -15.85
N PRO A 357 -4.68 5.19 -17.11
CA PRO A 357 -5.86 5.97 -17.49
C PRO A 357 -7.16 5.28 -17.08
N THR A 358 -8.14 6.06 -16.64
CA THR A 358 -9.43 5.52 -16.16
C THR A 358 -10.16 4.69 -17.21
N TRP A 359 -10.09 5.10 -18.50
CA TRP A 359 -10.72 4.39 -19.61
C TRP A 359 -10.14 2.99 -19.83
N PHE A 360 -8.87 2.74 -19.46
CA PHE A 360 -8.23 1.44 -19.66
C PHE A 360 -8.93 0.32 -18.88
N GLY A 361 -9.32 0.58 -17.64
CA GLY A 361 -10.05 -0.37 -16.78
C GLY A 361 -11.56 -0.45 -17.06
N THR A 362 -12.17 0.60 -17.57
CA THR A 362 -13.64 0.72 -17.72
C THR A 362 -14.14 0.50 -19.13
N ALA A 363 -13.52 1.13 -20.12
CA ALA A 363 -13.98 1.11 -21.51
C ALA A 363 -13.22 0.14 -22.41
N ALA A 364 -11.91 0.01 -22.26
CA ALA A 364 -11.06 -0.86 -23.05
C ALA A 364 -11.15 -2.32 -22.58
N LYS A 365 -12.17 -3.05 -22.99
CA LYS A 365 -12.43 -4.45 -22.60
C LYS A 365 -11.70 -5.48 -23.46
N TYR A 366 -11.23 -5.09 -24.63
CA TYR A 366 -10.51 -5.93 -25.57
C TYR A 366 -9.24 -5.23 -26.05
N GLY A 367 -8.16 -5.96 -26.16
CA GLY A 367 -6.90 -5.52 -26.71
C GLY A 367 -6.39 -6.49 -27.76
N ILE A 368 -5.67 -5.98 -28.76
CA ILE A 368 -4.92 -6.78 -29.71
C ILE A 368 -3.45 -6.59 -29.37
N PHE A 369 -2.76 -7.69 -29.12
CA PHE A 369 -1.33 -7.70 -28.89
C PHE A 369 -0.62 -8.01 -30.21
N ILE A 370 0.22 -7.10 -30.70
CA ILE A 370 0.91 -7.22 -31.97
C ILE A 370 2.41 -7.20 -31.69
N HIS A 371 3.05 -8.34 -31.90
CA HIS A 371 4.51 -8.44 -31.94
C HIS A 371 4.96 -8.20 -33.38
N TRP A 372 5.68 -7.09 -33.57
CA TRP A 372 6.23 -6.75 -34.87
C TRP A 372 7.67 -6.29 -34.73
N GLY A 373 8.58 -6.89 -35.48
CA GLY A 373 9.98 -6.57 -35.51
C GLY A 373 10.59 -6.85 -36.88
N VAL A 374 11.88 -6.69 -37.02
CA VAL A 374 12.59 -6.95 -38.30
C VAL A 374 12.44 -8.40 -38.79
N TYR A 375 12.20 -9.33 -37.90
CA TYR A 375 11.91 -10.75 -38.17
C TYR A 375 10.51 -10.98 -38.72
N SER A 376 9.57 -10.07 -38.56
CA SER A 376 8.20 -10.20 -39.04
C SER A 376 8.09 -10.17 -40.57
N VAL A 377 9.02 -9.50 -41.24
CA VAL A 377 9.06 -9.42 -42.69
C VAL A 377 9.54 -10.72 -43.32
N PRO A 378 10.66 -11.34 -42.92
CA PRO A 378 11.09 -12.64 -43.41
C PRO A 378 10.26 -13.79 -42.81
N GLY A 379 9.57 -13.60 -41.68
CA GLY A 379 8.80 -14.65 -41.02
C GLY A 379 9.64 -15.84 -40.57
N TRP A 380 10.91 -15.61 -40.20
CA TRP A 380 11.88 -16.65 -39.91
C TRP A 380 12.66 -16.35 -38.62
N GLY A 381 12.95 -17.39 -37.85
CA GLY A 381 13.82 -17.40 -36.70
C GLY A 381 14.49 -18.75 -36.52
N ASN A 382 15.62 -18.79 -35.81
CA ASN A 382 16.32 -20.03 -35.51
C ASN A 382 15.48 -20.94 -34.59
N SER A 383 15.51 -22.24 -34.83
CA SER A 383 14.90 -23.22 -33.93
C SER A 383 15.56 -23.15 -32.55
N GLY A 384 14.80 -22.93 -31.53
CA GLY A 384 15.27 -22.84 -30.15
C GLY A 384 15.72 -21.45 -29.70
N GLU A 385 15.67 -20.43 -30.56
CA GLU A 385 15.88 -19.03 -30.22
C GLU A 385 14.57 -18.25 -30.41
N ASN A 386 14.32 -17.33 -29.50
CA ASN A 386 13.18 -16.42 -29.64
C ASN A 386 13.49 -15.44 -30.77
N GLY A 387 12.94 -15.65 -31.95
CA GLY A 387 13.08 -14.74 -33.09
C GLY A 387 12.53 -13.33 -32.85
N GLU A 388 12.02 -13.10 -31.69
CA GLU A 388 11.42 -11.86 -31.19
C GLU A 388 12.42 -10.96 -30.48
N TRP A 389 13.58 -11.50 -30.14
CA TRP A 389 14.59 -10.82 -29.30
C TRP A 389 15.95 -10.72 -29.98
#